data_35b136fa618755ecd3637a5e35a596b3
#
_entry.id   35b136fa618755ecd3637a5e35a596b3
#
_cell.length_a   1.000
_cell.length_b   1.000
_cell.length_c   1.000
_cell.angle_alpha   90.00
_cell.angle_beta   90.00
_cell.angle_gamma   90.00
#
_symmetry.space_group_name_H-M   'P 1'
#
loop_
_entity.id
_entity.type
_entity.pdbx_description
1 polymer ?
#
loop_
_entity_poly.entity_id
_entity_poly.type
_entity_poly.pdbx_seq_one_letter_code
_entity_poly.pdbx_strand_id
1 'polypeptide(L)'
;MRVRELAEWLGATFEGDGEREVVRAASLESAGATDLGFVGSRKAAEQGLASAAGCLIVPPEFPNPAARTIIRACEPRTAFARAVGRLHPAAAAEPGVHPTAVVAESAEIGSGVAIGPHSSVGEGARIGARTRIGAGCAIGRRVRLGEECTLHANVTVYDDCDIGARGILHSGCVIGADGFGFAMAGDRYEKFPQIGRVAIGDDCEIGANTCIDRAALGVTWIGEGTKLDNLVQVGHNCRIGRHVVVAAQTGFSGGVVVEDYAVIGGQVGIGDKARIGTHAVLGSGCGVLTSKIVHAGQVVWGTPARPLKEYLEQLASLRRLPEMRQELAEFRRRLEELESADRRRE
;
A
#
# COMPACT_ATOMS: atom_id res chain seq x y z
N MET A 1 -30.21 4.17 -1.64
CA MET A 1 -29.94 5.40 -2.43
C MET A 1 -30.44 5.17 -3.85
N ARG A 2 -31.08 6.19 -4.45
CA ARG A 2 -31.56 6.06 -5.84
C ARG A 2 -30.41 6.22 -6.84
N VAL A 3 -30.51 5.54 -7.97
CA VAL A 3 -29.47 5.58 -9.02
C VAL A 3 -29.23 7.01 -9.52
N ARG A 4 -30.29 7.81 -9.68
CA ARG A 4 -30.19 9.23 -10.07
C ARG A 4 -29.35 10.02 -9.09
N GLU A 5 -29.61 9.89 -7.79
CA GLU A 5 -28.89 10.59 -6.71
C GLU A 5 -27.41 10.17 -6.68
N LEU A 6 -27.14 8.88 -6.90
CA LEU A 6 -25.79 8.35 -6.93
C LEU A 6 -25.02 8.86 -8.16
N ALA A 7 -25.65 8.86 -9.34
CA ALA A 7 -25.03 9.36 -10.57
C ALA A 7 -24.71 10.87 -10.45
N GLU A 8 -25.65 11.66 -9.96
CA GLU A 8 -25.44 13.09 -9.72
C GLU A 8 -24.28 13.35 -8.75
N TRP A 9 -24.25 12.61 -7.63
CA TRP A 9 -23.17 12.73 -6.64
C TRP A 9 -21.79 12.31 -7.19
N LEU A 10 -21.76 11.34 -8.12
CA LEU A 10 -20.53 10.93 -8.81
C LEU A 10 -20.12 11.89 -9.94
N GLY A 11 -20.97 12.84 -10.32
CA GLY A 11 -20.77 13.68 -11.50
C GLY A 11 -20.84 12.88 -12.81
N ALA A 12 -21.66 11.84 -12.86
CA ALA A 12 -21.77 10.87 -13.94
C ALA A 12 -23.18 10.90 -14.57
N THR A 13 -23.31 10.38 -15.79
CA THR A 13 -24.61 10.19 -16.44
C THR A 13 -25.15 8.80 -16.17
N PHE A 14 -26.48 8.63 -16.22
CA PHE A 14 -27.10 7.33 -16.11
C PHE A 14 -28.08 7.06 -17.26
N GLU A 15 -28.38 5.79 -17.49
CA GLU A 15 -29.40 5.28 -18.39
C GLU A 15 -30.32 4.32 -17.63
N GLY A 16 -31.56 4.16 -18.10
CA GLY A 16 -32.54 3.26 -17.50
C GLY A 16 -33.30 3.91 -16.33
N ASP A 17 -33.63 3.12 -15.33
CA ASP A 17 -34.48 3.50 -14.21
C ASP A 17 -33.71 4.26 -13.13
N GLY A 18 -33.81 5.60 -13.16
CA GLY A 18 -33.17 6.49 -12.19
C GLY A 18 -33.79 6.44 -10.76
N GLU A 19 -35.03 5.94 -10.64
CA GLU A 19 -35.70 5.78 -9.34
C GLU A 19 -35.37 4.46 -8.65
N ARG A 20 -34.70 3.55 -9.35
CA ARG A 20 -34.23 2.29 -8.77
C ARG A 20 -33.35 2.52 -7.57
N GLU A 21 -33.64 1.79 -6.50
CA GLU A 21 -32.81 1.84 -5.30
C GLU A 21 -31.67 0.84 -5.37
N VAL A 22 -30.46 1.31 -5.03
CA VAL A 22 -29.29 0.48 -4.75
C VAL A 22 -28.98 0.55 -3.25
N VAL A 23 -28.79 -0.60 -2.64
CA VAL A 23 -28.65 -0.75 -1.19
C VAL A 23 -27.23 -1.13 -0.80
N ARG A 24 -26.60 -1.98 -1.60
CA ARG A 24 -25.23 -2.47 -1.34
C ARG A 24 -24.47 -2.67 -2.63
N ALA A 25 -23.15 -2.82 -2.48
CA ALA A 25 -22.27 -3.22 -3.57
C ALA A 25 -22.06 -4.75 -3.57
N ALA A 26 -21.98 -5.35 -4.76
CA ALA A 26 -21.73 -6.78 -4.92
C ALA A 26 -20.86 -7.08 -6.15
N SER A 27 -20.26 -8.28 -6.19
CA SER A 27 -19.56 -8.77 -7.38
C SER A 27 -20.56 -9.03 -8.51
N LEU A 28 -20.10 -8.95 -9.77
CA LEU A 28 -20.97 -9.17 -10.93
C LEU A 28 -21.67 -10.55 -10.90
N GLU A 29 -21.05 -11.55 -10.29
CA GLU A 29 -21.52 -12.93 -10.20
C GLU A 29 -22.60 -13.11 -9.14
N SER A 30 -22.50 -12.37 -8.01
CA SER A 30 -23.38 -12.52 -6.85
C SER A 30 -24.44 -11.41 -6.71
N ALA A 31 -24.37 -10.41 -7.58
CA ALA A 31 -25.24 -9.25 -7.50
C ALA A 31 -26.70 -9.58 -7.82
N GLY A 32 -27.62 -8.98 -7.07
CA GLY A 32 -29.07 -9.04 -7.27
C GLY A 32 -29.67 -7.70 -7.68
N ALA A 33 -31.00 -7.65 -7.75
CA ALA A 33 -31.78 -6.52 -8.30
C ALA A 33 -31.61 -5.19 -7.54
N THR A 34 -31.14 -5.20 -6.31
CA THR A 34 -30.88 -4.00 -5.48
C THR A 34 -29.40 -3.72 -5.29
N ASP A 35 -28.53 -4.45 -6.00
CA ASP A 35 -27.09 -4.35 -5.83
C ASP A 35 -26.45 -3.48 -6.92
N LEU A 36 -25.37 -2.79 -6.53
CA LEU A 36 -24.50 -2.03 -7.40
C LEU A 36 -23.28 -2.89 -7.77
N GLY A 37 -23.07 -3.11 -9.06
CA GLY A 37 -21.86 -3.72 -9.60
C GLY A 37 -21.04 -2.74 -10.41
N PHE A 38 -19.84 -3.13 -10.88
CA PHE A 38 -19.07 -2.33 -11.82
C PHE A 38 -18.36 -3.18 -12.87
N VAL A 39 -18.15 -2.59 -14.04
CA VAL A 39 -17.39 -3.17 -15.15
C VAL A 39 -16.12 -2.33 -15.33
N GLY A 40 -14.98 -2.86 -14.90
CA GLY A 40 -13.70 -2.15 -14.93
C GLY A 40 -12.80 -2.48 -16.11
N SER A 41 -13.17 -3.44 -16.95
CA SER A 41 -12.36 -3.85 -18.08
C SER A 41 -13.21 -4.43 -19.21
N ARG A 42 -12.67 -4.46 -20.43
CA ARG A 42 -13.33 -5.08 -21.58
C ARG A 42 -13.64 -6.58 -21.35
N LYS A 43 -12.76 -7.28 -20.63
CA LYS A 43 -12.96 -8.70 -20.26
C LYS A 43 -14.15 -8.89 -19.31
N ALA A 44 -14.41 -7.93 -18.42
CA ALA A 44 -15.55 -7.96 -17.51
C ALA A 44 -16.88 -7.52 -18.17
N ALA A 45 -16.85 -7.05 -19.41
CA ALA A 45 -18.05 -6.56 -20.11
C ALA A 45 -19.10 -7.67 -20.31
N GLU A 46 -18.70 -8.87 -20.69
CA GLU A 46 -19.60 -10.02 -20.85
C GLU A 46 -20.24 -10.43 -19.52
N GLN A 47 -19.44 -10.47 -18.46
CA GLN A 47 -19.95 -10.73 -17.11
C GLN A 47 -20.91 -9.62 -16.67
N GLY A 48 -20.61 -8.37 -17.00
CA GLY A 48 -21.48 -7.22 -16.74
C GLY A 48 -22.83 -7.36 -17.45
N LEU A 49 -22.86 -7.77 -18.70
CA LEU A 49 -24.09 -8.01 -19.46
C LEU A 49 -24.93 -9.15 -18.87
N ALA A 50 -24.29 -10.21 -18.38
CA ALA A 50 -24.96 -11.38 -17.79
C ALA A 50 -25.35 -11.20 -16.32
N SER A 51 -24.80 -10.20 -15.62
CA SER A 51 -25.03 -9.97 -14.19
C SER A 51 -26.48 -9.61 -13.88
N ALA A 52 -27.01 -10.07 -12.75
CA ALA A 52 -28.33 -9.68 -12.22
C ALA A 52 -28.32 -8.37 -11.42
N ALA A 53 -27.21 -7.65 -11.39
CA ALA A 53 -27.08 -6.37 -10.69
C ALA A 53 -28.18 -5.37 -11.11
N GLY A 54 -28.79 -4.73 -10.12
CA GLY A 54 -29.83 -3.71 -10.36
C GLY A 54 -29.29 -2.46 -11.03
N CYS A 55 -28.03 -2.11 -10.78
CA CYS A 55 -27.32 -1.02 -11.45
C CYS A 55 -25.84 -1.39 -11.64
N LEU A 56 -25.26 -0.96 -12.75
CA LEU A 56 -23.83 -1.13 -13.05
C LEU A 56 -23.15 0.22 -13.27
N ILE A 57 -21.98 0.43 -12.66
CA ILE A 57 -21.07 1.49 -13.06
C ILE A 57 -20.18 0.97 -14.18
N VAL A 58 -20.17 1.64 -15.32
CA VAL A 58 -19.56 1.15 -16.55
C VAL A 58 -18.73 2.26 -17.25
N PRO A 59 -17.77 1.90 -18.11
CA PRO A 59 -17.08 2.90 -18.94
C PRO A 59 -18.04 3.53 -19.97
N PRO A 60 -17.69 4.71 -20.52
CA PRO A 60 -18.55 5.45 -21.45
C PRO A 60 -19.01 4.64 -22.68
N GLU A 61 -18.14 3.79 -23.22
CA GLU A 61 -18.36 2.98 -24.42
C GLU A 61 -19.08 1.63 -24.16
N PHE A 62 -19.48 1.34 -22.92
CA PHE A 62 -20.11 0.06 -22.58
C PHE A 62 -21.42 -0.13 -23.34
N PRO A 63 -21.63 -1.27 -24.05
CA PRO A 63 -22.87 -1.54 -24.76
C PRO A 63 -24.02 -1.82 -23.79
N ASN A 64 -25.18 -1.23 -24.06
CA ASN A 64 -26.39 -1.43 -23.23
C ASN A 64 -27.60 -1.92 -24.06
N PRO A 65 -27.49 -3.10 -24.75
CA PRO A 65 -28.53 -3.56 -25.67
C PRO A 65 -29.85 -3.91 -24.98
N ALA A 66 -29.82 -4.24 -23.69
CA ALA A 66 -30.99 -4.60 -22.90
C ALA A 66 -31.59 -3.40 -22.13
N ALA A 67 -31.18 -2.18 -22.44
CA ALA A 67 -31.63 -0.94 -21.76
C ALA A 67 -31.59 -1.04 -20.21
N ARG A 68 -30.55 -1.65 -19.68
CA ARG A 68 -30.34 -1.83 -18.25
C ARG A 68 -30.06 -0.49 -17.57
N THR A 69 -30.30 -0.45 -16.27
CA THR A 69 -29.91 0.69 -15.44
C THR A 69 -28.40 0.68 -15.24
N ILE A 70 -27.72 1.70 -15.79
CA ILE A 70 -26.26 1.86 -15.73
C ILE A 70 -25.89 3.31 -15.40
N ILE A 71 -24.72 3.49 -14.80
CA ILE A 71 -24.05 4.79 -14.57
C ILE A 71 -22.77 4.78 -15.40
N ARG A 72 -22.59 5.75 -16.28
CA ARG A 72 -21.39 5.89 -17.11
C ARG A 72 -20.37 6.77 -16.42
N ALA A 73 -19.18 6.24 -16.18
CA ALA A 73 -18.07 6.96 -15.57
C ALA A 73 -16.78 6.72 -16.36
N CYS A 74 -15.97 7.77 -16.55
CA CYS A 74 -14.66 7.64 -17.23
C CYS A 74 -13.73 6.68 -16.48
N GLU A 75 -13.79 6.68 -15.13
CA GLU A 75 -13.04 5.82 -14.26
C GLU A 75 -13.99 4.93 -13.42
N PRO A 76 -14.54 3.84 -13.98
CA PRO A 76 -15.59 3.06 -13.32
C PRO A 76 -15.15 2.48 -11.97
N ARG A 77 -13.88 2.07 -11.85
CA ARG A 77 -13.33 1.52 -10.60
C ARG A 77 -13.31 2.57 -9.49
N THR A 78 -12.87 3.78 -9.79
CA THR A 78 -12.82 4.90 -8.84
C THR A 78 -14.23 5.32 -8.45
N ALA A 79 -15.14 5.45 -9.44
CA ALA A 79 -16.54 5.76 -9.20
C ALA A 79 -17.22 4.70 -8.31
N PHE A 80 -16.96 3.41 -8.57
CA PHE A 80 -17.48 2.32 -7.75
C PHE A 80 -16.93 2.36 -6.31
N ALA A 81 -15.62 2.58 -6.14
CA ALA A 81 -15.03 2.69 -4.81
C ALA A 81 -15.68 3.82 -4.00
N ARG A 82 -15.90 5.00 -4.61
CA ARG A 82 -16.62 6.10 -3.98
C ARG A 82 -18.06 5.72 -3.63
N ALA A 83 -18.77 5.07 -4.54
CA ALA A 83 -20.15 4.59 -4.32
C ALA A 83 -20.23 3.60 -3.17
N VAL A 84 -19.28 2.66 -3.07
CA VAL A 84 -19.16 1.71 -1.95
C VAL A 84 -19.02 2.45 -0.62
N GLY A 85 -18.10 3.40 -0.53
CA GLY A 85 -17.93 4.22 0.68
C GLY A 85 -19.19 5.00 1.07
N ARG A 86 -19.98 5.43 0.09
CA ARG A 86 -21.25 6.12 0.33
C ARG A 86 -22.39 5.18 0.76
N LEU A 87 -22.45 3.98 0.19
CA LEU A 87 -23.45 2.96 0.52
C LEU A 87 -23.14 2.26 1.85
N HIS A 88 -21.87 2.14 2.20
CA HIS A 88 -21.39 1.47 3.41
C HIS A 88 -20.56 2.44 4.27
N PRO A 89 -21.17 3.49 4.83
CA PRO A 89 -20.43 4.40 5.70
C PRO A 89 -19.89 3.64 6.91
N ALA A 90 -18.68 3.96 7.31
CA ALA A 90 -18.13 3.41 8.54
C ALA A 90 -19.07 3.75 9.73
N ALA A 91 -19.27 2.79 10.62
CA ALA A 91 -20.07 3.02 11.81
C ALA A 91 -19.55 4.24 12.58
N ALA A 92 -20.43 5.17 12.91
CA ALA A 92 -20.05 6.31 13.72
C ALA A 92 -19.63 5.79 15.11
N ALA A 93 -18.42 6.12 15.54
CA ALA A 93 -18.07 5.90 16.93
C ALA A 93 -18.72 7.00 17.79
N GLU A 94 -19.36 6.61 18.89
CA GLU A 94 -19.88 7.60 19.84
C GLU A 94 -18.70 8.35 20.48
N PRO A 95 -18.72 9.70 20.44
CA PRO A 95 -17.69 10.49 21.09
C PRO A 95 -17.62 10.22 22.60
N GLY A 96 -16.43 10.18 23.14
CA GLY A 96 -16.20 10.00 24.58
C GLY A 96 -14.99 9.15 24.89
N VAL A 97 -14.63 9.14 26.16
CA VAL A 97 -13.52 8.33 26.69
C VAL A 97 -14.12 7.14 27.43
N HIS A 98 -13.78 5.92 26.99
CA HIS A 98 -14.25 4.72 27.67
C HIS A 98 -13.77 4.68 29.12
N PRO A 99 -14.58 4.26 30.12
CA PRO A 99 -14.21 4.29 31.54
C PRO A 99 -12.93 3.51 31.90
N THR A 100 -12.52 2.53 31.08
CA THR A 100 -11.28 1.77 31.30
C THR A 100 -10.08 2.34 30.53
N ALA A 101 -10.26 3.43 29.79
CA ALA A 101 -9.14 4.13 29.14
C ALA A 101 -8.43 5.03 30.17
N VAL A 102 -7.11 5.18 30.02
CA VAL A 102 -6.29 6.05 30.86
C VAL A 102 -5.78 7.21 30.02
N VAL A 103 -6.22 8.42 30.35
CA VAL A 103 -5.82 9.65 29.65
C VAL A 103 -5.08 10.54 30.63
N ALA A 104 -3.86 10.96 30.31
CA ALA A 104 -3.11 11.88 31.15
C ALA A 104 -3.81 13.24 31.28
N GLU A 105 -3.77 13.88 32.43
CA GLU A 105 -4.42 15.18 32.70
C GLU A 105 -3.92 16.29 31.75
N SER A 106 -2.66 16.21 31.33
CA SER A 106 -2.04 17.16 30.42
C SER A 106 -2.29 16.87 28.93
N ALA A 107 -3.04 15.81 28.61
CA ALA A 107 -3.40 15.51 27.23
C ALA A 107 -4.52 16.42 26.73
N GLU A 108 -4.36 16.94 25.52
CA GLU A 108 -5.36 17.80 24.87
C GLU A 108 -6.23 16.93 23.94
N ILE A 109 -7.51 16.77 24.27
CA ILE A 109 -8.46 15.95 23.52
C ILE A 109 -9.42 16.86 22.74
N GLY A 110 -9.40 16.78 21.42
CA GLY A 110 -10.27 17.54 20.52
C GLY A 110 -11.74 17.18 20.64
N SER A 111 -12.59 18.00 20.04
CA SER A 111 -14.03 17.76 20.03
C SER A 111 -14.39 16.53 19.20
N GLY A 112 -15.36 15.74 19.70
CA GLY A 112 -15.85 14.56 18.97
C GLY A 112 -14.89 13.38 18.91
N VAL A 113 -13.84 13.37 19.73
CA VAL A 113 -12.90 12.25 19.85
C VAL A 113 -13.57 11.07 20.56
N ALA A 114 -13.32 9.86 20.07
CA ALA A 114 -13.72 8.61 20.71
C ALA A 114 -12.46 7.82 21.11
N ILE A 115 -12.36 7.41 22.38
CA ILE A 115 -11.27 6.60 22.91
C ILE A 115 -11.81 5.30 23.47
N GLY A 116 -11.44 4.18 22.84
CA GLY A 116 -11.89 2.83 23.16
C GLY A 116 -11.33 2.27 24.46
N PRO A 117 -11.85 1.10 24.89
CA PRO A 117 -11.46 0.48 26.15
C PRO A 117 -9.99 0.10 26.20
N HIS A 118 -9.41 0.20 27.41
CA HIS A 118 -8.02 -0.18 27.71
C HIS A 118 -6.95 0.57 26.89
N SER A 119 -7.30 1.70 26.29
CA SER A 119 -6.35 2.57 25.61
C SER A 119 -5.71 3.53 26.56
N SER A 120 -4.46 3.91 26.29
CA SER A 120 -3.72 4.91 27.07
C SER A 120 -3.29 6.09 26.19
N VAL A 121 -3.39 7.31 26.74
CA VAL A 121 -2.93 8.55 26.11
C VAL A 121 -1.97 9.25 27.06
N GLY A 122 -0.72 9.42 26.63
CA GLY A 122 0.38 9.94 27.44
C GLY A 122 0.36 11.45 27.63
N GLU A 123 1.23 11.91 28.52
CA GLU A 123 1.38 13.32 28.90
C GLU A 123 1.67 14.23 27.70
N GLY A 124 0.98 15.36 27.63
CA GLY A 124 1.16 16.36 26.57
C GLY A 124 0.80 15.89 25.16
N ALA A 125 0.15 14.73 25.03
CA ALA A 125 -0.36 14.27 23.74
C ALA A 125 -1.51 15.18 23.28
N ARG A 126 -1.62 15.38 21.96
CA ARG A 126 -2.65 16.20 21.31
C ARG A 126 -3.41 15.37 20.32
N ILE A 127 -4.71 15.19 20.54
CA ILE A 127 -5.60 14.39 19.69
C ILE A 127 -6.55 15.32 18.96
N GLY A 128 -6.44 15.38 17.64
CA GLY A 128 -7.28 16.21 16.78
C GLY A 128 -8.75 15.83 16.83
N ALA A 129 -9.61 16.79 16.47
CA ALA A 129 -11.05 16.61 16.52
C ALA A 129 -11.53 15.40 15.69
N ARG A 130 -12.61 14.76 16.12
CA ARG A 130 -13.27 13.61 15.46
C ARG A 130 -12.36 12.39 15.24
N THR A 131 -11.21 12.34 15.88
CA THR A 131 -10.31 11.18 15.83
C THR A 131 -10.88 10.03 16.64
N ARG A 132 -10.71 8.81 16.15
CA ARG A 132 -11.19 7.57 16.75
C ARG A 132 -10.00 6.71 17.14
N ILE A 133 -9.90 6.38 18.41
CA ILE A 133 -8.87 5.48 18.95
C ILE A 133 -9.57 4.20 19.40
N GLY A 134 -9.23 3.08 18.74
CA GLY A 134 -9.76 1.76 19.03
C GLY A 134 -9.37 1.23 20.39
N ALA A 135 -9.74 -0.01 20.69
CA ALA A 135 -9.40 -0.66 21.95
C ALA A 135 -7.91 -1.01 22.05
N GLY A 136 -7.34 -0.90 23.27
CA GLY A 136 -5.98 -1.35 23.55
C GLY A 136 -4.87 -0.54 22.88
N CYS A 137 -5.16 0.67 22.40
CA CYS A 137 -4.14 1.53 21.79
C CYS A 137 -3.24 2.17 22.85
N ALA A 138 -1.95 2.32 22.53
CA ALA A 138 -0.97 3.01 23.37
C ALA A 138 -0.45 4.25 22.64
N ILE A 139 -0.85 5.43 23.09
CA ILE A 139 -0.39 6.72 22.56
C ILE A 139 0.60 7.32 23.52
N GLY A 140 1.84 7.47 23.08
CA GLY A 140 2.96 7.97 23.88
C GLY A 140 2.85 9.46 24.24
N ARG A 141 3.84 9.92 25.00
CA ARG A 141 3.93 11.31 25.42
C ARG A 141 4.20 12.24 24.25
N ARG A 142 3.58 13.43 24.26
CA ARG A 142 3.77 14.49 23.25
C ARG A 142 3.49 14.06 21.82
N VAL A 143 2.77 12.94 21.64
CA VAL A 143 2.27 12.52 20.33
C VAL A 143 1.26 13.55 19.81
N ARG A 144 1.31 13.82 18.52
CA ARG A 144 0.30 14.64 17.84
C ARG A 144 -0.44 13.78 16.84
N LEU A 145 -1.74 13.67 16.99
CA LEU A 145 -2.64 13.08 16.01
C LEU A 145 -3.49 14.22 15.41
N GLY A 146 -3.51 14.31 14.09
CA GLY A 146 -4.39 15.21 13.36
C GLY A 146 -5.87 14.88 13.57
N GLU A 147 -6.72 15.66 12.94
CA GLU A 147 -8.16 15.44 12.97
C GLU A 147 -8.60 14.27 12.10
N GLU A 148 -9.76 13.68 12.43
CA GLU A 148 -10.41 12.61 11.64
C GLU A 148 -9.55 11.34 11.47
N CYS A 149 -8.55 11.14 12.28
CA CYS A 149 -7.77 9.90 12.26
C CYS A 149 -8.59 8.71 12.77
N THR A 150 -8.29 7.53 12.25
CA THR A 150 -8.84 6.27 12.73
C THR A 150 -7.71 5.32 13.10
N LEU A 151 -7.58 5.03 14.39
CA LEU A 151 -6.67 4.03 14.91
C LEU A 151 -7.49 2.79 15.27
N HIS A 152 -7.22 1.68 14.58
CA HIS A 152 -7.83 0.39 14.93
C HIS A 152 -7.24 -0.17 16.23
N ALA A 153 -7.76 -1.28 16.71
CA ALA A 153 -7.33 -1.86 17.98
C ALA A 153 -5.82 -2.19 18.03
N ASN A 154 -5.22 -2.02 19.19
CA ASN A 154 -3.82 -2.37 19.48
C ASN A 154 -2.77 -1.58 18.65
N VAL A 155 -3.08 -0.39 18.20
CA VAL A 155 -2.09 0.52 17.60
C VAL A 155 -1.19 1.10 18.68
N THR A 156 0.12 1.12 18.41
CA THR A 156 1.11 1.73 19.31
C THR A 156 1.81 2.89 18.62
N VAL A 157 1.76 4.06 19.25
CA VAL A 157 2.49 5.25 18.80
C VAL A 157 3.42 5.69 19.93
N TYR A 158 4.72 5.62 19.68
CA TYR A 158 5.75 6.01 20.65
C TYR A 158 5.84 7.54 20.81
N ASP A 159 6.50 7.97 21.88
CA ASP A 159 6.69 9.37 22.24
C ASP A 159 7.19 10.23 21.06
N ASP A 160 6.75 11.50 21.03
CA ASP A 160 7.19 12.55 20.12
C ASP A 160 6.84 12.35 18.64
N CYS A 161 6.04 11.35 18.28
CA CYS A 161 5.61 11.12 16.90
C CYS A 161 4.48 12.06 16.47
N ASP A 162 4.51 12.48 15.21
CA ASP A 162 3.48 13.30 14.58
C ASP A 162 2.75 12.50 13.51
N ILE A 163 1.42 12.52 13.51
CA ILE A 163 0.56 11.91 12.51
C ILE A 163 -0.44 12.96 12.02
N GLY A 164 -0.46 13.21 10.73
CA GLY A 164 -1.34 14.17 10.08
C GLY A 164 -2.82 13.81 10.18
N ALA A 165 -3.66 14.62 9.54
CA ALA A 165 -5.11 14.44 9.55
C ALA A 165 -5.56 13.26 8.67
N ARG A 166 -6.75 12.69 8.96
CA ARG A 166 -7.41 11.63 8.17
C ARG A 166 -6.55 10.38 8.00
N GLY A 167 -5.58 10.17 8.88
CA GLY A 167 -4.75 8.99 8.90
C GLY A 167 -5.55 7.75 9.33
N ILE A 168 -5.29 6.60 8.68
CA ILE A 168 -5.85 5.31 9.06
C ILE A 168 -4.70 4.40 9.48
N LEU A 169 -4.71 3.96 10.74
CA LEU A 169 -3.72 3.06 11.29
C LEU A 169 -4.40 1.73 11.64
N HIS A 170 -4.04 0.67 10.94
CA HIS A 170 -4.62 -0.65 11.15
C HIS A 170 -4.04 -1.37 12.36
N SER A 171 -4.75 -2.38 12.84
CA SER A 171 -4.46 -3.10 14.08
C SER A 171 -3.03 -3.59 14.17
N GLY A 172 -2.42 -3.39 15.33
CA GLY A 172 -1.08 -3.88 15.65
C GLY A 172 0.06 -3.11 14.97
N CYS A 173 -0.20 -2.06 14.20
CA CYS A 173 0.91 -1.26 13.68
C CYS A 173 1.63 -0.50 14.79
N VAL A 174 2.94 -0.30 14.60
CA VAL A 174 3.83 0.34 15.58
C VAL A 174 4.56 1.51 14.93
N ILE A 175 4.34 2.70 15.47
CA ILE A 175 4.94 3.93 14.97
C ILE A 175 5.95 4.45 15.98
N GLY A 176 7.22 4.56 15.56
CA GLY A 176 8.27 5.18 16.37
C GLY A 176 9.04 4.25 17.29
N ALA A 177 9.00 2.93 17.06
CA ALA A 177 9.94 2.01 17.72
C ALA A 177 11.40 2.36 17.38
N ASP A 178 12.34 1.93 18.23
CA ASP A 178 13.76 2.16 17.96
C ASP A 178 14.21 1.47 16.68
N GLY A 179 14.95 2.18 15.85
CA GLY A 179 15.60 1.62 14.69
C GLY A 179 16.74 0.65 15.05
N PHE A 180 17.11 -0.19 14.11
CA PHE A 180 18.19 -1.17 14.27
C PHE A 180 19.55 -0.50 14.11
N GLY A 181 20.10 -0.01 15.22
CA GLY A 181 21.40 0.69 15.27
C GLY A 181 22.31 0.10 16.36
N PHE A 182 23.41 -0.52 15.94
CA PHE A 182 24.41 -1.10 16.85
C PHE A 182 25.81 -0.86 16.31
N ALA A 183 26.76 -0.62 17.20
CA ALA A 183 28.20 -0.51 16.89
C ALA A 183 28.95 -1.65 17.56
N MET A 184 29.93 -2.22 16.87
CA MET A 184 30.82 -3.21 17.47
C MET A 184 31.80 -2.50 18.42
N ALA A 185 31.80 -2.90 19.68
CA ALA A 185 32.71 -2.40 20.71
C ALA A 185 33.45 -3.59 21.33
N GLY A 186 34.64 -3.87 20.81
CA GLY A 186 35.37 -5.07 21.18
C GLY A 186 34.69 -6.34 20.65
N ASP A 187 34.19 -7.17 21.55
CA ASP A 187 33.55 -8.47 21.27
C ASP A 187 32.01 -8.47 21.37
N ARG A 188 31.41 -7.27 21.57
CA ARG A 188 29.96 -7.11 21.75
C ARG A 188 29.41 -5.94 20.95
N TYR A 189 28.09 -5.99 20.70
CA TYR A 189 27.36 -4.87 20.12
C TYR A 189 26.88 -3.90 21.21
N GLU A 190 27.18 -2.62 21.02
CA GLU A 190 26.61 -1.53 21.81
C GLU A 190 25.47 -0.87 21.02
N LYS A 191 24.35 -0.62 21.70
CA LYS A 191 23.19 0.00 21.08
C LYS A 191 23.46 1.48 20.79
N PHE A 192 23.21 1.91 19.55
CA PHE A 192 23.16 3.32 19.20
C PHE A 192 21.78 3.88 19.59
N PRO A 193 21.70 4.84 20.54
CA PRO A 193 20.42 5.41 20.98
C PRO A 193 19.65 6.05 19.82
N GLN A 194 18.36 5.77 19.77
CA GLN A 194 17.44 6.29 18.76
C GLN A 194 16.63 7.42 19.37
N ILE A 195 17.04 8.67 19.18
CA ILE A 195 16.45 9.86 19.85
C ILE A 195 15.63 10.74 18.90
N GLY A 196 15.52 10.33 17.63
CA GLY A 196 14.67 11.01 16.68
C GLY A 196 13.18 10.59 16.81
N ARG A 197 12.40 10.92 15.82
CA ARG A 197 10.95 10.67 15.81
C ARG A 197 10.46 10.21 14.44
N VAL A 198 9.16 9.89 14.36
CA VAL A 198 8.43 9.66 13.11
C VAL A 198 7.50 10.83 12.85
N ALA A 199 7.39 11.23 11.57
CA ALA A 199 6.35 12.14 11.11
C ALA A 199 5.63 11.54 9.89
N ILE A 200 4.31 11.48 9.95
CA ILE A 200 3.43 10.95 8.92
C ILE A 200 2.52 12.08 8.45
N GLY A 201 2.42 12.30 7.14
CA GLY A 201 1.56 13.31 6.53
C GLY A 201 0.07 12.96 6.59
N ASP A 202 -0.75 13.85 6.04
CA ASP A 202 -2.20 13.67 5.96
C ASP A 202 -2.58 12.50 5.04
N ASP A 203 -3.80 11.98 5.19
CA ASP A 203 -4.39 10.98 4.31
C ASP A 203 -3.55 9.69 4.13
N CYS A 204 -2.65 9.40 5.04
CA CYS A 204 -1.87 8.16 5.03
C CYS A 204 -2.67 6.98 5.54
N GLU A 205 -2.39 5.79 4.99
CA GLU A 205 -2.95 4.53 5.50
C GLU A 205 -1.81 3.55 5.79
N ILE A 206 -1.77 3.05 7.03
CA ILE A 206 -0.73 2.17 7.53
C ILE A 206 -1.35 0.82 7.89
N GLY A 207 -0.95 -0.21 7.17
CA GLY A 207 -1.49 -1.57 7.26
C GLY A 207 -1.20 -2.26 8.60
N ALA A 208 -1.90 -3.35 8.82
CA ALA A 208 -1.81 -4.11 10.06
C ALA A 208 -0.39 -4.67 10.29
N ASN A 209 0.09 -4.57 11.54
CA ASN A 209 1.43 -5.01 11.96
C ASN A 209 2.59 -4.37 11.17
N THR A 210 2.37 -3.26 10.51
CA THR A 210 3.41 -2.47 9.89
C THR A 210 4.17 -1.69 10.95
N CYS A 211 5.52 -1.70 10.85
CA CYS A 211 6.40 -0.99 11.77
C CYS A 211 7.13 0.14 11.06
N ILE A 212 7.12 1.32 11.66
CA ILE A 212 7.88 2.49 11.19
C ILE A 212 8.83 2.93 12.30
N ASP A 213 10.12 2.70 12.09
CA ASP A 213 11.14 3.02 13.09
C ASP A 213 11.38 4.52 13.18
N ARG A 214 11.64 5.00 14.40
CA ARG A 214 12.12 6.37 14.59
C ARG A 214 13.49 6.58 13.99
N ALA A 215 13.81 7.80 13.64
CA ALA A 215 15.15 8.13 13.21
C ALA A 215 16.15 7.97 14.38
N ALA A 216 17.38 7.59 14.07
CA ALA A 216 18.45 7.68 15.06
C ALA A 216 18.62 9.13 15.54
N LEU A 217 18.70 10.06 14.60
CA LEU A 217 18.69 11.51 14.80
C LEU A 217 17.75 12.14 13.78
N GLY A 218 16.91 13.08 14.17
CA GLY A 218 15.98 13.79 13.28
C GLY A 218 14.67 13.04 13.05
N VAL A 219 14.27 12.80 11.81
CA VAL A 219 12.92 12.35 11.48
C VAL A 219 12.92 11.24 10.42
N THR A 220 12.23 10.13 10.68
CA THR A 220 11.72 9.21 9.67
C THR A 220 10.41 9.78 9.15
N TRP A 221 10.27 9.96 7.84
CA TRP A 221 9.18 10.71 7.23
C TRP A 221 8.38 9.88 6.24
N ILE A 222 7.04 9.95 6.36
CA ILE A 222 6.07 9.39 5.41
C ILE A 222 5.23 10.54 4.85
N GLY A 223 5.27 10.73 3.55
CA GLY A 223 4.56 11.81 2.84
C GLY A 223 3.05 11.59 2.76
N GLU A 224 2.33 12.68 2.57
CA GLU A 224 0.88 12.74 2.41
C GLU A 224 0.36 11.72 1.40
N GLY A 225 -0.80 11.12 1.67
CA GLY A 225 -1.50 10.21 0.76
C GLY A 225 -0.85 8.84 0.57
N THR A 226 0.29 8.57 1.22
CA THR A 226 1.01 7.30 1.09
C THR A 226 0.25 6.14 1.74
N LYS A 227 0.27 4.99 1.08
CA LYS A 227 -0.39 3.76 1.51
C LYS A 227 0.64 2.66 1.71
N LEU A 228 0.81 2.20 2.93
CA LEU A 228 1.62 1.05 3.30
C LEU A 228 0.69 -0.10 3.65
N ASP A 229 0.84 -1.23 2.99
CA ASP A 229 0.06 -2.44 3.26
C ASP A 229 0.56 -3.15 4.55
N ASN A 230 0.02 -4.29 4.85
CA ASN A 230 0.31 -5.07 6.05
C ASN A 230 1.75 -5.58 6.08
N LEU A 231 2.33 -5.67 7.29
CA LEU A 231 3.66 -6.24 7.51
C LEU A 231 4.79 -5.52 6.77
N VAL A 232 4.65 -4.23 6.48
CA VAL A 232 5.71 -3.42 5.93
C VAL A 232 6.66 -2.98 7.05
N GLN A 233 7.97 -3.06 6.82
CA GLN A 233 8.99 -2.53 7.73
C GLN A 233 9.65 -1.29 7.12
N VAL A 234 9.53 -0.15 7.79
CA VAL A 234 10.24 1.08 7.42
C VAL A 234 11.34 1.34 8.44
N GLY A 235 12.60 1.18 8.02
CA GLY A 235 13.77 1.41 8.86
C GLY A 235 13.99 2.89 9.20
N HIS A 236 14.88 3.12 10.18
CA HIS A 236 15.19 4.45 10.68
C HIS A 236 15.67 5.42 9.58
N ASN A 237 15.39 6.70 9.74
CA ASN A 237 15.81 7.76 8.82
C ASN A 237 15.33 7.63 7.37
N CYS A 238 14.36 6.75 7.08
CA CYS A 238 13.74 6.69 5.77
C CYS A 238 12.94 7.96 5.45
N ARG A 239 12.88 8.29 4.18
CA ARG A 239 12.04 9.36 3.64
C ARG A 239 11.20 8.80 2.51
N ILE A 240 9.93 8.54 2.80
CA ILE A 240 8.95 8.07 1.81
C ILE A 240 8.14 9.27 1.34
N GLY A 241 8.11 9.51 0.03
CA GLY A 241 7.43 10.63 -0.61
C GLY A 241 5.91 10.58 -0.50
N ARG A 242 5.24 11.46 -1.25
CA ARG A 242 3.79 11.56 -1.28
C ARG A 242 3.18 10.53 -2.24
N HIS A 243 1.96 10.05 -1.90
CA HIS A 243 1.20 9.13 -2.75
C HIS A 243 1.97 7.88 -3.18
N VAL A 244 2.91 7.42 -2.37
CA VAL A 244 3.63 6.17 -2.58
C VAL A 244 2.72 5.01 -2.17
N VAL A 245 2.71 3.94 -2.97
CA VAL A 245 1.96 2.73 -2.66
C VAL A 245 2.92 1.58 -2.47
N VAL A 246 2.84 0.90 -1.32
CA VAL A 246 3.73 -0.20 -0.94
C VAL A 246 2.89 -1.41 -0.57
N ALA A 247 3.07 -2.50 -1.30
CA ALA A 247 2.39 -3.76 -0.99
C ALA A 247 3.07 -4.54 0.15
N ALA A 248 2.35 -5.52 0.68
CA ALA A 248 2.68 -6.24 1.90
C ALA A 248 4.08 -6.87 1.93
N GLN A 249 4.61 -6.99 3.16
CA GLN A 249 5.90 -7.66 3.46
C GLN A 249 7.13 -6.98 2.83
N THR A 250 7.02 -5.76 2.38
CA THR A 250 8.16 -4.99 1.88
C THR A 250 8.97 -4.39 3.02
N GLY A 251 10.31 -4.45 2.91
CA GLY A 251 11.23 -3.93 3.89
C GLY A 251 12.15 -2.83 3.33
N PHE A 252 12.20 -1.71 4.04
CA PHE A 252 13.13 -0.61 3.77
C PHE A 252 14.21 -0.61 4.85
N SER A 253 15.46 -0.76 4.44
CA SER A 253 16.60 -0.56 5.35
C SER A 253 16.75 0.91 5.72
N GLY A 254 17.68 1.21 6.63
CA GLY A 254 17.88 2.58 7.12
C GLY A 254 18.24 3.59 6.03
N GLY A 255 17.69 4.80 6.14
CA GLY A 255 18.06 5.92 5.27
C GLY A 255 17.62 5.82 3.81
N VAL A 256 16.71 4.92 3.48
CA VAL A 256 16.12 4.81 2.13
C VAL A 256 15.31 6.06 1.79
N VAL A 257 15.45 6.53 0.56
CA VAL A 257 14.66 7.64 0.01
C VAL A 257 13.78 7.12 -1.11
N VAL A 258 12.47 7.29 -0.97
CA VAL A 258 11.48 7.03 -2.02
C VAL A 258 10.84 8.35 -2.39
N GLU A 259 10.86 8.68 -3.67
CA GLU A 259 10.23 9.90 -4.18
C GLU A 259 8.73 9.67 -4.44
N ASP A 260 8.02 10.76 -4.78
CA ASP A 260 6.57 10.78 -4.91
C ASP A 260 6.05 9.77 -5.98
N TYR A 261 4.85 9.22 -5.74
CA TYR A 261 4.12 8.35 -6.68
C TYR A 261 4.83 7.03 -7.04
N ALA A 262 5.87 6.62 -6.34
CA ALA A 262 6.47 5.31 -6.58
C ALA A 262 5.50 4.19 -6.19
N VAL A 263 5.56 3.07 -6.93
CA VAL A 263 4.74 1.87 -6.69
C VAL A 263 5.67 0.71 -6.37
N ILE A 264 5.53 0.13 -5.18
CA ILE A 264 6.40 -0.92 -4.68
C ILE A 264 5.56 -2.18 -4.46
N GLY A 265 5.91 -3.25 -5.18
CA GLY A 265 5.29 -4.56 -5.08
C GLY A 265 5.51 -5.22 -3.71
N GLY A 266 4.83 -6.35 -3.49
CA GLY A 266 5.00 -7.12 -2.24
C GLY A 266 6.34 -7.84 -2.15
N GLN A 267 6.81 -8.06 -0.92
CA GLN A 267 8.06 -8.78 -0.62
C GLN A 267 9.31 -8.16 -1.27
N VAL A 268 9.32 -6.85 -1.42
CA VAL A 268 10.49 -6.13 -1.94
C VAL A 268 11.46 -5.83 -0.80
N GLY A 269 12.74 -6.17 -1.01
CA GLY A 269 13.83 -5.79 -0.09
C GLY A 269 14.59 -4.59 -0.63
N ILE A 270 14.66 -3.48 0.14
CA ILE A 270 15.34 -2.27 -0.28
C ILE A 270 16.52 -2.01 0.66
N GLY A 271 17.72 -2.10 0.11
CA GLY A 271 18.98 -1.96 0.84
C GLY A 271 19.24 -0.54 1.35
N ASP A 272 20.12 -0.46 2.33
CA ASP A 272 20.51 0.77 3.04
C ASP A 272 20.82 1.92 2.08
N LYS A 273 20.29 3.12 2.36
CA LYS A 273 20.48 4.35 1.59
C LYS A 273 20.16 4.27 0.10
N ALA A 274 19.40 3.27 -0.35
CA ALA A 274 18.91 3.22 -1.72
C ALA A 274 17.95 4.38 -2.02
N ARG A 275 17.86 4.76 -3.29
CA ARG A 275 16.96 5.83 -3.76
C ARG A 275 16.04 5.30 -4.83
N ILE A 276 14.75 5.54 -4.68
CA ILE A 276 13.69 5.17 -5.62
C ILE A 276 13.08 6.46 -6.16
N GLY A 277 13.24 6.68 -7.46
CA GLY A 277 12.79 7.91 -8.11
C GLY A 277 11.27 7.99 -8.29
N THR A 278 10.80 9.19 -8.57
CA THR A 278 9.39 9.51 -8.80
C THR A 278 8.77 8.60 -9.86
N HIS A 279 7.55 8.07 -9.59
CA HIS A 279 6.84 7.14 -10.48
C HIS A 279 7.60 5.84 -10.82
N ALA A 280 8.68 5.51 -10.13
CA ALA A 280 9.34 4.22 -10.33
C ALA A 280 8.43 3.06 -9.86
N VAL A 281 8.53 1.92 -10.53
CA VAL A 281 7.76 0.72 -10.21
C VAL A 281 8.71 -0.42 -9.88
N LEU A 282 8.61 -0.97 -8.68
CA LEU A 282 9.35 -2.15 -8.24
C LEU A 282 8.40 -3.35 -8.24
N GLY A 283 8.69 -4.34 -9.08
CA GLY A 283 7.88 -5.57 -9.13
C GLY A 283 8.03 -6.42 -7.87
N SER A 284 7.02 -7.24 -7.57
CA SER A 284 7.01 -8.09 -6.37
C SER A 284 8.23 -9.02 -6.32
N GLY A 285 8.79 -9.22 -5.12
CA GLY A 285 10.00 -10.02 -4.89
C GLY A 285 11.30 -9.39 -5.40
N CYS A 286 11.27 -8.12 -5.77
CA CYS A 286 12.44 -7.39 -6.25
C CYS A 286 13.42 -7.10 -5.11
N GLY A 287 14.73 -7.15 -5.39
CA GLY A 287 15.79 -6.77 -4.44
C GLY A 287 16.61 -5.57 -4.93
N VAL A 288 16.53 -4.46 -4.21
CA VAL A 288 17.35 -3.27 -4.49
C VAL A 288 18.56 -3.27 -3.58
N LEU A 289 19.75 -3.28 -4.17
CA LEU A 289 21.00 -3.31 -3.39
C LEU A 289 21.24 -1.98 -2.66
N THR A 290 22.08 -2.05 -1.61
CA THR A 290 22.55 -0.90 -0.82
C THR A 290 23.04 0.23 -1.73
N SER A 291 22.63 1.46 -1.43
CA SER A 291 22.99 2.69 -2.14
C SER A 291 22.66 2.71 -3.65
N LYS A 292 21.87 1.75 -4.12
CA LYS A 292 21.43 1.70 -5.53
C LYS A 292 20.37 2.79 -5.79
N ILE A 293 20.39 3.31 -7.00
CA ILE A 293 19.41 4.27 -7.50
C ILE A 293 18.53 3.56 -8.54
N VAL A 294 17.22 3.60 -8.34
CA VAL A 294 16.20 3.30 -9.34
C VAL A 294 15.70 4.64 -9.86
N HIS A 295 15.91 4.93 -11.13
CA HIS A 295 15.58 6.25 -11.70
C HIS A 295 14.07 6.46 -11.84
N ALA A 296 13.67 7.74 -11.93
CA ALA A 296 12.27 8.12 -12.09
C ALA A 296 11.61 7.42 -13.30
N GLY A 297 10.38 6.94 -13.10
CA GLY A 297 9.60 6.24 -14.13
C GLY A 297 10.12 4.86 -14.52
N GLN A 298 11.22 4.40 -13.94
CA GLN A 298 11.80 3.10 -14.26
C GLN A 298 10.97 1.95 -13.67
N VAL A 299 10.73 0.92 -14.47
CA VAL A 299 10.17 -0.35 -14.00
C VAL A 299 11.29 -1.36 -13.83
N VAL A 300 11.43 -1.90 -12.62
CA VAL A 300 12.49 -2.87 -12.29
C VAL A 300 11.89 -4.13 -11.69
N TRP A 301 12.59 -5.26 -11.90
CA TRP A 301 12.22 -6.55 -11.34
C TRP A 301 13.45 -7.41 -11.03
N GLY A 302 13.26 -8.47 -10.26
CA GLY A 302 14.30 -9.46 -9.97
C GLY A 302 15.19 -9.10 -8.79
N THR A 303 16.11 -10.02 -8.48
CA THR A 303 17.11 -9.84 -7.40
C THR A 303 18.48 -10.16 -7.96
N PRO A 304 19.40 -9.18 -8.05
CA PRO A 304 19.14 -7.75 -7.82
C PRO A 304 18.17 -7.16 -8.85
N ALA A 305 17.52 -6.04 -8.47
CA ALA A 305 16.56 -5.35 -9.35
C ALA A 305 17.22 -4.89 -10.65
N ARG A 306 16.56 -5.21 -11.75
CA ARG A 306 16.98 -4.88 -13.12
C ARG A 306 15.80 -4.34 -13.92
N PRO A 307 16.02 -3.59 -15.02
CA PRO A 307 14.98 -3.25 -15.95
C PRO A 307 14.18 -4.48 -16.34
N LEU A 308 12.84 -4.39 -16.32
CA LEU A 308 11.95 -5.53 -16.58
C LEU A 308 12.27 -6.26 -17.87
N LYS A 309 12.52 -5.52 -18.95
CA LYS A 309 12.85 -6.10 -20.25
C LYS A 309 14.10 -7.00 -20.18
N GLU A 310 15.19 -6.50 -19.57
CA GLU A 310 16.41 -7.27 -19.41
C GLU A 310 16.20 -8.53 -18.56
N TYR A 311 15.40 -8.42 -17.48
CA TYR A 311 15.09 -9.57 -16.63
C TYR A 311 14.32 -10.64 -17.38
N LEU A 312 13.30 -10.27 -18.17
CA LEU A 312 12.52 -11.21 -18.98
C LEU A 312 13.38 -11.89 -20.06
N GLU A 313 14.29 -11.15 -20.71
CA GLU A 313 15.23 -11.70 -21.69
C GLU A 313 16.19 -12.72 -21.05
N GLN A 314 16.67 -12.43 -19.81
CA GLN A 314 17.50 -13.35 -19.05
C GLN A 314 16.73 -14.64 -18.68
N LEU A 315 15.49 -14.52 -18.20
CA LEU A 315 14.66 -15.68 -17.87
C LEU A 315 14.40 -16.56 -19.13
N ALA A 316 14.12 -15.93 -20.27
CA ALA A 316 13.94 -16.63 -21.52
C ALA A 316 15.22 -17.40 -21.93
N SER A 317 16.39 -16.78 -21.79
CA SER A 317 17.68 -17.41 -22.05
C SER A 317 17.97 -18.57 -21.09
N LEU A 318 17.70 -18.40 -19.78
CA LEU A 318 17.85 -19.46 -18.79
C LEU A 318 16.99 -20.69 -19.11
N ARG A 319 15.78 -20.52 -19.62
CA ARG A 319 14.92 -21.64 -20.03
C ARG A 319 15.52 -22.44 -21.18
N ARG A 320 16.30 -21.83 -22.06
CA ARG A 320 16.93 -22.46 -23.23
C ARG A 320 18.28 -23.12 -22.92
N LEU A 321 18.84 -22.90 -21.72
CA LEU A 321 20.14 -23.48 -21.34
C LEU A 321 20.22 -25.02 -21.53
N PRO A 322 19.21 -25.84 -21.22
CA PRO A 322 19.27 -27.27 -21.47
C PRO A 322 19.41 -27.62 -22.96
N GLU A 323 18.68 -26.91 -23.84
CA GLU A 323 18.74 -27.08 -25.29
C GLU A 323 20.12 -26.65 -25.84
N MET A 324 20.59 -25.48 -25.44
CA MET A 324 21.92 -24.96 -25.82
C MET A 324 23.04 -25.91 -25.37
N ARG A 325 22.92 -26.56 -24.25
CA ARG A 325 23.88 -27.55 -23.75
C ARG A 325 23.92 -28.80 -24.63
N GLN A 326 22.76 -29.25 -25.12
CA GLN A 326 22.67 -30.38 -26.05
C GLN A 326 23.25 -30.01 -27.41
N GLU A 327 22.93 -28.83 -27.94
CA GLU A 327 23.51 -28.33 -29.22
C GLU A 327 25.03 -28.22 -29.14
N LEU A 328 25.56 -27.67 -28.03
CA LEU A 328 26.99 -27.57 -27.80
C LEU A 328 27.68 -28.96 -27.74
N ALA A 329 27.07 -29.94 -27.13
CA ALA A 329 27.60 -31.31 -27.09
C ALA A 329 27.61 -31.94 -28.48
N GLU A 330 26.60 -31.72 -29.29
CA GLU A 330 26.53 -32.17 -30.66
C GLU A 330 27.59 -31.49 -31.55
N PHE A 331 27.76 -30.16 -31.41
CA PHE A 331 28.83 -29.43 -32.13
C PHE A 331 30.22 -29.94 -31.78
N ARG A 332 30.50 -30.22 -30.49
CA ARG A 332 31.78 -30.80 -30.08
C ARG A 332 32.04 -32.17 -30.72
N ARG A 333 31.04 -33.03 -30.73
CA ARG A 333 31.12 -34.35 -31.38
C ARG A 333 31.43 -34.22 -32.86
N ARG A 334 30.73 -33.36 -33.60
CA ARG A 334 30.98 -33.11 -35.01
C ARG A 334 32.35 -32.55 -35.28
N LEU A 335 32.84 -31.66 -34.42
CA LEU A 335 34.20 -31.10 -34.56
C LEU A 335 35.26 -32.19 -34.39
N GLU A 336 35.12 -33.05 -33.37
CA GLU A 336 36.05 -34.20 -33.17
C GLU A 336 36.03 -35.17 -34.34
N GLU A 337 34.86 -35.45 -34.94
CA GLU A 337 34.73 -36.28 -36.13
C GLU A 337 35.45 -35.67 -37.35
N LEU A 338 35.33 -34.35 -37.56
CA LEU A 338 35.99 -33.64 -38.65
C LEU A 338 37.53 -33.62 -38.45
N GLU A 339 38.02 -33.31 -37.23
CA GLU A 339 39.43 -33.32 -36.93
C GLU A 339 40.07 -34.71 -37.08
N SER A 340 39.32 -35.77 -36.71
CA SER A 340 39.76 -37.15 -36.88
C SER A 340 39.81 -37.60 -38.35
N ALA A 341 38.88 -37.08 -39.14
CA ALA A 341 38.86 -37.33 -40.60
C ALA A 341 40.00 -36.63 -41.35
N ASP A 342 40.36 -35.43 -40.92
CA ASP A 342 41.48 -34.66 -41.49
C ASP A 342 42.85 -35.31 -41.18
N ARG A 343 43.06 -35.74 -39.93
CA ARG A 343 44.27 -36.50 -39.54
C ARG A 343 44.47 -37.85 -40.25
N ARG A 344 43.41 -38.42 -40.84
CA ARG A 344 43.49 -39.66 -41.64
C ARG A 344 43.79 -39.37 -43.10
N ARG A 345 43.75 -38.15 -43.53
CA ARG A 345 44.03 -37.72 -44.93
C ARG A 345 45.44 -37.21 -45.09
N GLU A 346 46.14 -36.90 -43.98
CA GLU A 346 47.60 -36.66 -43.94
C GLU A 346 48.37 -37.99 -43.70
#